data_d06c21e386a302bdc203c585c50eaa02
#
_entry.id   d06c21e386a302bdc203c585c50eaa02
#
_cell.length_a   1.000
_cell.length_b   1.000
_cell.length_c   1.000
_cell.angle_alpha   90.00
_cell.angle_beta   90.00
_cell.angle_gamma   90.00
#
_symmetry.space_group_name_H-M   'P 1'
#
loop_
_entity.id
_entity.type
_entity.pdbx_description
1 polymer ?
#
loop_
_entity_poly.entity_id
_entity_poly.type
_entity_poly.pdbx_seq_one_letter_code
_entity_poly.pdbx_strand_id
1 'polypeptide(L)'
;MNYKICKIISKNDLQDSLNFNHSNNFSLKTNLSKISLSFDKRILGLMIKDSEKIIGNIYYYYQPDFDFMNQTYKVVNFATIFVDKSYRGKGISKLMLNKTLEIFKGYIITDYTPVGSIMHILKKLNFGFMQNYRNLILPIPTIKLNFFKHIFGKLTKVNDKEVIFNNFKNLEKYRQYEIDMWSYTFANETILLGVINRVHFKKLGFLKLKLRSKRVLWTNNEDLLLKYSNNISFKFSLLNKTQFITIDTKKNNKPFFSIQLKNQFMMYPKLHTKVPTVGSEFFSNNL
;
A
#
# COMPACT_ATOMS: atom_id res chain seq x y z
N MET A 1 1.02 36.87 -5.37
CA MET A 1 1.10 36.14 -4.09
C MET A 1 2.35 35.30 -4.12
N ASN A 2 3.31 35.57 -3.25
CA ASN A 2 4.54 34.79 -3.16
C ASN A 2 4.40 33.76 -2.03
N TYR A 3 4.00 32.53 -2.40
CA TYR A 3 3.95 31.43 -1.45
C TYR A 3 5.34 30.81 -1.28
N LYS A 4 5.74 30.56 -0.02
CA LYS A 4 6.99 29.87 0.30
C LYS A 4 6.74 28.38 0.38
N ILE A 5 7.54 27.58 -0.36
CA ILE A 5 7.52 26.12 -0.30
C ILE A 5 8.62 25.65 0.65
N CYS A 6 8.24 24.94 1.71
CA CYS A 6 9.15 24.38 2.69
C CYS A 6 9.11 22.84 2.62
N LYS A 7 10.29 22.20 2.68
CA LYS A 7 10.39 20.74 2.80
C LYS A 7 10.15 20.33 4.25
N ILE A 8 9.46 19.23 4.46
CA ILE A 8 9.34 18.57 5.76
C ILE A 8 10.51 17.58 5.85
N ILE A 9 11.54 17.91 6.63
CA ILE A 9 12.77 17.11 6.76
C ILE A 9 13.15 16.81 8.21
N SER A 10 12.50 17.47 9.16
CA SER A 10 12.74 17.31 10.59
C SER A 10 11.48 16.87 11.34
N LYS A 11 11.65 16.41 12.58
CA LYS A 11 10.53 16.10 13.48
C LYS A 11 9.69 17.35 13.77
N ASN A 12 10.34 18.51 13.90
CA ASN A 12 9.64 19.77 14.16
C ASN A 12 8.79 20.17 12.95
N ASP A 13 9.34 20.14 11.72
CA ASP A 13 8.56 20.41 10.51
C ASP A 13 7.34 19.49 10.40
N LEU A 14 7.53 18.20 10.73
CA LEU A 14 6.45 17.24 10.71
C LEU A 14 5.38 17.59 11.74
N GLN A 15 5.79 17.94 12.96
CA GLN A 15 4.86 18.31 14.04
C GLN A 15 4.06 19.58 13.66
N ASP A 16 4.71 20.60 13.11
CA ASP A 16 4.04 21.83 12.64
C ASP A 16 3.00 21.50 11.56
N SER A 17 3.37 20.65 10.61
CA SER A 17 2.45 20.20 9.55
C SER A 17 1.26 19.42 10.08
N LEU A 18 1.46 18.61 11.12
CA LEU A 18 0.39 17.85 11.77
C LEU A 18 -0.52 18.76 12.61
N ASN A 19 0.04 19.72 13.33
CA ASN A 19 -0.71 20.72 14.07
C ASN A 19 -1.62 21.53 13.14
N PHE A 20 -1.11 21.90 11.97
CA PHE A 20 -1.91 22.54 10.93
C PHE A 20 -3.09 21.67 10.47
N ASN A 21 -2.88 20.38 10.23
CA ASN A 21 -3.97 19.47 9.86
C ASN A 21 -5.00 19.34 11.00
N HIS A 22 -4.53 19.20 12.22
CA HIS A 22 -5.41 19.06 13.40
C HIS A 22 -6.25 20.30 13.63
N SER A 23 -5.66 21.51 13.54
CA SER A 23 -6.38 22.78 13.68
C SER A 23 -7.47 23.00 12.61
N ASN A 24 -7.33 22.32 11.47
CA ASN A 24 -8.33 22.31 10.39
C ASN A 24 -9.31 21.12 10.46
N ASN A 25 -9.41 20.45 11.59
CA ASN A 25 -10.25 19.25 11.79
C ASN A 25 -9.94 18.11 10.79
N PHE A 26 -8.72 18.05 10.30
CA PHE A 26 -8.27 17.02 9.40
C PHE A 26 -7.48 15.96 10.18
N SER A 27 -8.15 14.90 10.56
CA SER A 27 -7.51 13.77 11.22
C SER A 27 -6.76 12.92 10.19
N LEU A 28 -5.43 12.94 10.29
CA LEU A 28 -4.61 11.95 9.60
C LEU A 28 -4.84 10.58 10.23
N LYS A 29 -5.55 9.72 9.54
CA LYS A 29 -5.63 8.29 9.88
C LYS A 29 -4.29 7.57 9.67
N THR A 30 -3.27 8.31 9.30
CA THR A 30 -1.95 7.81 8.95
C THR A 30 -1.15 7.56 10.21
N ASN A 31 -0.64 6.37 10.34
CA ASN A 31 0.20 6.00 11.46
C ASN A 31 1.54 6.75 11.37
N LEU A 32 1.75 7.75 12.24
CA LEU A 32 2.94 8.59 12.30
C LEU A 32 4.24 7.78 12.38
N SER A 33 4.19 6.60 13.00
CA SER A 33 5.34 5.69 13.06
C SER A 33 5.85 5.29 11.67
N LYS A 34 4.99 5.28 10.65
CA LYS A 34 5.37 4.94 9.27
C LYS A 34 6.07 6.09 8.55
N ILE A 35 5.75 7.32 8.92
CA ILE A 35 6.47 8.50 8.43
C ILE A 35 7.83 8.58 9.15
N SER A 36 7.87 8.26 10.44
CA SER A 36 9.08 8.34 11.26
C SER A 36 10.19 7.33 10.88
N LEU A 37 9.83 6.19 10.29
CA LEU A 37 10.81 5.21 9.78
C LEU A 37 11.64 5.74 8.59
N SER A 38 11.29 6.90 8.05
CA SER A 38 11.92 7.50 6.87
C SER A 38 12.86 8.67 7.22
N PHE A 39 13.21 8.90 8.50
CA PHE A 39 13.96 10.09 8.91
C PHE A 39 15.43 10.16 8.43
N ASP A 40 15.99 9.08 7.90
CA ASP A 40 17.37 9.11 7.40
C ASP A 40 17.47 9.88 6.07
N LYS A 41 17.62 11.22 6.19
CA LYS A 41 17.91 12.16 5.08
C LYS A 41 16.85 12.23 3.97
N ARG A 42 15.60 11.84 4.22
CA ARG A 42 14.54 11.84 3.22
C ARG A 42 13.57 13.00 3.42
N ILE A 43 13.05 13.52 2.31
CA ILE A 43 11.98 14.52 2.34
C ILE A 43 10.67 13.81 2.67
N LEU A 44 10.05 14.17 3.79
CA LEU A 44 8.81 13.54 4.27
C LEU A 44 7.54 14.18 3.66
N GLY A 45 7.69 15.37 3.09
CA GLY A 45 6.58 16.11 2.52
C GLY A 45 6.96 17.54 2.16
N LEU A 46 5.95 18.30 1.80
CA LEU A 46 6.04 19.77 1.61
C LEU A 46 5.00 20.48 2.45
N MET A 47 5.33 21.68 2.90
CA MET A 47 4.41 22.67 3.42
C MET A 47 4.43 23.90 2.51
N ILE A 48 3.28 24.51 2.31
CA ILE A 48 3.17 25.82 1.68
C ILE A 48 2.82 26.82 2.76
N LYS A 49 3.56 27.92 2.80
CA LYS A 49 3.32 29.05 3.70
C LYS A 49 2.94 30.28 2.93
N ASP A 50 2.00 31.04 3.50
CA ASP A 50 1.72 32.42 3.16
C ASP A 50 2.22 33.26 4.35
N SER A 51 3.31 34.00 4.15
CA SER A 51 4.13 34.55 5.25
C SER A 51 4.56 33.40 6.20
N GLU A 52 4.18 33.44 7.48
CA GLU A 52 4.50 32.38 8.45
C GLU A 52 3.38 31.35 8.62
N LYS A 53 2.19 31.59 8.05
CA LYS A 53 1.04 30.70 8.18
C LYS A 53 1.14 29.53 7.20
N ILE A 54 1.06 28.30 7.71
CA ILE A 54 0.92 27.10 6.87
C ILE A 54 -0.49 27.11 6.25
N ILE A 55 -0.58 26.99 4.93
CA ILE A 55 -1.82 27.00 4.15
C ILE A 55 -2.09 25.71 3.38
N GLY A 56 -1.11 24.80 3.33
CA GLY A 56 -1.26 23.50 2.70
C GLY A 56 -0.08 22.61 2.95
N ASN A 57 -0.30 21.31 2.83
CA ASN A 57 0.74 20.30 2.93
C ASN A 57 0.46 19.05 2.08
N ILE A 58 1.52 18.27 1.85
CA ILE A 58 1.51 16.96 1.19
C ILE A 58 2.57 16.09 1.86
N TYR A 59 2.30 14.79 2.03
CA TYR A 59 3.24 13.83 2.60
C TYR A 59 3.69 12.79 1.60
N TYR A 60 4.91 12.28 1.80
CA TYR A 60 5.55 11.28 0.95
C TYR A 60 5.83 9.99 1.70
N TYR A 61 5.54 8.87 1.05
CA TYR A 61 5.82 7.53 1.54
C TYR A 61 6.69 6.82 0.51
N TYR A 62 7.93 6.56 0.90
CA TYR A 62 8.84 5.79 0.07
C TYR A 62 8.38 4.33 0.04
N GLN A 63 8.34 3.80 -1.15
CA GLN A 63 7.93 2.43 -1.43
C GLN A 63 9.18 1.58 -1.72
N PRO A 64 9.08 0.24 -1.67
CA PRO A 64 10.12 -0.62 -2.21
C PRO A 64 10.40 -0.28 -3.67
N ASP A 65 11.66 -0.41 -4.07
CA ASP A 65 12.08 -0.21 -5.43
C ASP A 65 11.34 -1.17 -6.37
N PHE A 66 11.10 -0.71 -7.57
CA PHE A 66 10.32 -1.41 -8.57
C PHE A 66 11.18 -1.80 -9.76
N ASP A 67 11.30 -3.10 -10.01
CA ASP A 67 12.05 -3.63 -11.14
C ASP A 67 11.13 -3.78 -12.37
N PHE A 68 11.50 -3.13 -13.46
CA PHE A 68 10.75 -3.15 -14.69
C PHE A 68 11.70 -3.05 -15.92
N MET A 69 11.54 -3.94 -16.89
CA MET A 69 12.38 -3.99 -18.11
C MET A 69 13.90 -3.89 -17.83
N ASN A 70 14.38 -4.69 -16.88
CA ASN A 70 15.79 -4.71 -16.44
C ASN A 70 16.29 -3.40 -15.82
N GLN A 71 15.40 -2.51 -15.42
CA GLN A 71 15.71 -1.29 -14.69
C GLN A 71 15.03 -1.27 -13.33
N THR A 72 15.75 -0.79 -12.33
CA THR A 72 15.21 -0.59 -10.99
C THR A 72 14.81 0.87 -10.80
N TYR A 73 13.54 1.09 -10.51
CA TYR A 73 12.97 2.42 -10.25
C TYR A 73 12.72 2.62 -8.77
N LYS A 74 13.13 3.76 -8.26
CA LYS A 74 12.69 4.22 -6.95
C LYS A 74 11.23 4.64 -7.02
N VAL A 75 10.46 4.32 -5.97
CA VAL A 75 9.02 4.60 -5.93
C VAL A 75 8.68 5.46 -4.74
N VAL A 76 7.89 6.48 -4.96
CA VAL A 76 7.32 7.30 -3.90
C VAL A 76 5.81 7.42 -4.08
N ASN A 77 5.06 7.19 -3.03
CA ASN A 77 3.64 7.47 -2.98
C ASN A 77 3.43 8.79 -2.25
N PHE A 78 2.73 9.73 -2.85
CA PHE A 78 2.25 10.86 -2.08
C PHE A 78 0.84 10.57 -1.53
N ALA A 79 0.58 11.09 -0.37
CA ALA A 79 -0.72 10.96 0.25
C ALA A 79 -1.07 12.25 0.99
N THR A 80 -2.37 12.47 1.13
CA THR A 80 -2.85 13.55 1.97
C THR A 80 -2.41 14.92 1.46
N ILE A 81 -2.94 15.33 0.32
CA ILE A 81 -2.86 16.73 -0.09
C ILE A 81 -3.95 17.49 0.65
N PHE A 82 -3.56 18.38 1.53
CA PHE A 82 -4.49 19.22 2.26
C PHE A 82 -4.22 20.71 2.00
N VAL A 83 -5.27 21.49 1.78
CA VAL A 83 -5.22 22.94 1.59
C VAL A 83 -6.28 23.60 2.48
N ASP A 84 -5.89 24.62 3.21
CA ASP A 84 -6.77 25.46 4.01
C ASP A 84 -7.96 25.95 3.16
N LYS A 85 -9.16 25.94 3.73
CA LYS A 85 -10.40 26.25 3.00
C LYS A 85 -10.35 27.61 2.32
N SER A 86 -9.77 28.62 2.96
CA SER A 86 -9.63 29.98 2.44
C SER A 86 -8.65 30.12 1.26
N TYR A 87 -7.83 29.10 1.03
CA TYR A 87 -6.85 29.05 -0.06
C TYR A 87 -7.20 28.05 -1.16
N ARG A 88 -8.34 27.38 -1.07
CA ARG A 88 -8.80 26.48 -2.13
C ARG A 88 -9.15 27.26 -3.39
N GLY A 89 -8.96 26.61 -4.55
CA GLY A 89 -9.17 27.26 -5.85
C GLY A 89 -7.99 28.13 -6.32
N LYS A 90 -7.04 28.47 -5.45
CA LYS A 90 -5.88 29.33 -5.77
C LYS A 90 -4.66 28.57 -6.33
N GLY A 91 -4.82 27.34 -6.77
CA GLY A 91 -3.75 26.57 -7.42
C GLY A 91 -2.73 25.90 -6.48
N ILE A 92 -2.90 25.99 -5.15
CA ILE A 92 -1.94 25.49 -4.15
C ILE A 92 -1.64 23.97 -4.34
N SER A 93 -2.66 23.13 -4.56
CA SER A 93 -2.44 21.69 -4.82
C SER A 93 -1.61 21.44 -6.07
N LYS A 94 -1.85 22.20 -7.15
CA LYS A 94 -1.06 22.12 -8.38
C LYS A 94 0.39 22.53 -8.15
N LEU A 95 0.61 23.58 -7.36
CA LEU A 95 1.94 24.06 -6.99
C LEU A 95 2.72 22.97 -6.22
N MET A 96 2.10 22.33 -5.22
CA MET A 96 2.70 21.23 -4.47
C MET A 96 3.04 20.04 -5.38
N LEU A 97 2.13 19.66 -6.26
CA LEU A 97 2.35 18.52 -7.17
C LEU A 97 3.45 18.82 -8.20
N ASN A 98 3.52 20.02 -8.75
CA ASN A 98 4.63 20.41 -9.64
C ASN A 98 5.98 20.31 -8.90
N LYS A 99 6.04 20.80 -7.66
CA LYS A 99 7.26 20.69 -6.85
C LYS A 99 7.59 19.23 -6.50
N THR A 100 6.57 18.39 -6.30
CA THR A 100 6.74 16.94 -6.11
C THR A 100 7.41 16.31 -7.35
N LEU A 101 6.93 16.62 -8.56
CA LEU A 101 7.50 16.11 -9.80
C LEU A 101 8.96 16.55 -10.00
N GLU A 102 9.28 17.77 -9.60
CA GLU A 102 10.64 18.31 -9.66
C GLU A 102 11.57 17.57 -8.68
N ILE A 103 11.15 17.41 -7.42
CA ILE A 103 11.94 16.76 -6.36
C ILE A 103 12.19 15.27 -6.70
N PHE A 104 11.18 14.58 -7.20
CA PHE A 104 11.23 13.15 -7.49
C PHE A 104 11.41 12.87 -8.99
N LYS A 105 12.18 13.72 -9.67
CA LYS A 105 12.56 13.46 -11.08
C LYS A 105 13.26 12.11 -11.19
N GLY A 106 12.78 11.24 -12.07
CA GLY A 106 13.31 9.88 -12.25
C GLY A 106 12.71 8.81 -11.31
N TYR A 107 11.84 9.20 -10.39
CA TYR A 107 11.07 8.25 -9.58
C TYR A 107 9.75 7.88 -10.26
N ILE A 108 9.23 6.71 -9.92
CA ILE A 108 7.81 6.42 -10.09
C ILE A 108 7.05 7.07 -8.94
N ILE A 109 6.11 7.94 -9.27
CA ILE A 109 5.29 8.67 -8.30
C ILE A 109 3.86 8.10 -8.37
N THR A 110 3.28 7.72 -7.24
CA THR A 110 1.96 7.10 -7.19
C THR A 110 1.01 7.85 -6.24
N ASP A 111 -0.29 7.79 -6.55
CA ASP A 111 -1.38 8.11 -5.64
C ASP A 111 -2.36 6.94 -5.61
N TYR A 112 -2.46 6.26 -4.46
CA TYR A 112 -3.30 5.07 -4.31
C TYR A 112 -4.76 5.37 -3.96
N THR A 113 -5.07 6.60 -3.61
CA THR A 113 -6.42 6.98 -3.19
C THR A 113 -6.83 8.34 -3.77
N PRO A 114 -6.71 8.52 -5.11
CA PRO A 114 -7.01 9.81 -5.71
C PRO A 114 -8.49 10.16 -5.51
N VAL A 115 -8.75 11.28 -4.86
CA VAL A 115 -10.11 11.84 -4.77
C VAL A 115 -10.43 12.68 -6.00
N GLY A 116 -11.71 12.85 -6.32
CA GLY A 116 -12.14 13.43 -7.58
C GLY A 116 -11.48 14.78 -7.96
N SER A 117 -11.33 15.70 -7.02
CA SER A 117 -10.67 16.99 -7.26
C SER A 117 -9.19 16.87 -7.60
N ILE A 118 -8.48 15.95 -6.97
CA ILE A 118 -7.05 15.70 -7.23
C ILE A 118 -6.87 14.94 -8.54
N MET A 119 -7.73 13.98 -8.86
CA MET A 119 -7.66 13.23 -10.14
C MET A 119 -7.60 14.16 -11.37
N HIS A 120 -8.38 15.24 -11.36
CA HIS A 120 -8.37 16.20 -12.46
C HIS A 120 -7.01 16.89 -12.63
N ILE A 121 -6.37 17.26 -11.51
CA ILE A 121 -5.03 17.88 -11.53
C ILE A 121 -3.99 16.85 -11.98
N LEU A 122 -4.04 15.63 -11.47
CA LEU A 122 -3.11 14.57 -11.83
C LEU A 122 -3.17 14.21 -13.32
N LYS A 123 -4.38 14.15 -13.90
CA LYS A 123 -4.54 13.95 -15.35
C LYS A 123 -3.87 15.07 -16.16
N LYS A 124 -4.02 16.33 -15.74
CA LYS A 124 -3.35 17.47 -16.38
C LYS A 124 -1.83 17.43 -16.26
N LEU A 125 -1.31 16.75 -15.25
CA LEU A 125 0.12 16.51 -15.02
C LEU A 125 0.62 15.21 -15.65
N ASN A 126 -0.15 14.62 -16.57
CA ASN A 126 0.18 13.37 -17.29
C ASN A 126 0.34 12.13 -16.41
N PHE A 127 -0.32 12.07 -15.27
CA PHE A 127 -0.43 10.82 -14.53
C PHE A 127 -1.30 9.83 -15.29
N GLY A 128 -0.81 8.61 -15.43
CA GLY A 128 -1.56 7.49 -15.96
C GLY A 128 -2.52 6.91 -14.94
N PHE A 129 -3.71 6.55 -15.40
CA PHE A 129 -4.68 5.83 -14.58
C PHE A 129 -4.37 4.34 -14.61
N MET A 130 -4.15 3.76 -13.44
CA MET A 130 -3.86 2.34 -13.27
C MET A 130 -4.99 1.67 -12.47
N GLN A 131 -5.21 0.41 -12.77
CA GLN A 131 -6.23 -0.38 -12.11
C GLN A 131 -5.69 -1.76 -11.76
N ASN A 132 -5.83 -2.16 -10.53
CA ASN A 132 -5.68 -3.54 -10.09
C ASN A 132 -6.91 -4.01 -9.33
N TYR A 133 -6.92 -5.26 -8.96
CA TYR A 133 -8.02 -5.87 -8.22
C TYR A 133 -7.49 -6.46 -6.95
N ARG A 134 -8.11 -6.07 -5.84
CA ARG A 134 -7.87 -6.70 -4.54
C ARG A 134 -8.93 -7.76 -4.32
N ASN A 135 -8.50 -8.98 -4.12
CA ASN A 135 -9.36 -10.08 -3.76
C ASN A 135 -9.31 -10.28 -2.25
N LEU A 136 -10.47 -10.18 -1.60
CA LEU A 136 -10.68 -10.63 -0.23
C LEU A 136 -11.07 -12.09 -0.30
N ILE A 137 -10.20 -12.98 0.13
CA ILE A 137 -10.42 -14.41 0.04
C ILE A 137 -10.96 -14.90 1.37
N LEU A 138 -12.18 -15.40 1.32
CA LEU A 138 -12.87 -15.92 2.48
C LEU A 138 -12.26 -17.26 2.93
N PRO A 139 -12.29 -17.56 4.23
CA PRO A 139 -11.75 -18.81 4.78
C PRO A 139 -12.71 -19.99 4.53
N ILE A 140 -13.20 -20.14 3.31
CA ILE A 140 -14.07 -21.21 2.87
C ILE A 140 -13.22 -22.16 2.04
N PRO A 141 -12.90 -23.37 2.53
CA PRO A 141 -12.10 -24.33 1.76
C PRO A 141 -12.83 -24.73 0.49
N THR A 142 -12.10 -24.85 -0.60
CA THR A 142 -12.67 -25.34 -1.86
C THR A 142 -12.90 -26.83 -1.78
N ILE A 143 -14.16 -27.24 -1.84
CA ILE A 143 -14.59 -28.63 -1.87
C ILE A 143 -14.53 -29.09 -3.33
N LYS A 144 -13.43 -29.66 -3.78
CA LYS A 144 -13.39 -30.56 -4.94
C LYS A 144 -13.41 -31.99 -4.44
N LEU A 145 -13.81 -32.94 -5.27
CA LEU A 145 -13.99 -34.39 -4.96
C LEU A 145 -12.83 -35.06 -4.19
N ASN A 146 -11.68 -34.41 -4.02
CA ASN A 146 -10.57 -34.82 -3.17
C ASN A 146 -10.53 -34.08 -1.82
N PHE A 147 -11.69 -33.91 -1.20
CA PHE A 147 -11.96 -33.16 0.03
C PHE A 147 -10.90 -33.35 1.13
N PHE A 148 -10.52 -34.59 1.43
CA PHE A 148 -9.59 -34.88 2.51
C PHE A 148 -8.16 -34.37 2.26
N LYS A 149 -7.65 -34.41 1.05
CA LYS A 149 -6.28 -34.00 0.72
C LYS A 149 -6.12 -32.48 0.81
N HIS A 150 -7.13 -31.68 0.46
CA HIS A 150 -7.04 -30.22 0.45
C HIS A 150 -7.13 -29.56 1.85
N ILE A 151 -7.76 -30.24 2.82
CA ILE A 151 -7.83 -29.75 4.21
C ILE A 151 -6.50 -29.90 4.94
N PHE A 152 -5.67 -30.87 4.54
CA PHE A 152 -4.45 -31.27 5.25
C PHE A 152 -3.18 -30.54 4.83
N GLY A 153 -3.24 -29.55 3.94
CA GLY A 153 -2.07 -28.69 3.68
C GLY A 153 -1.55 -28.08 5.00
N LYS A 154 -0.24 -28.07 5.15
CA LYS A 154 0.43 -27.56 6.35
C LYS A 154 0.84 -26.10 6.13
N LEU A 155 0.36 -25.20 6.97
CA LEU A 155 0.78 -23.81 7.01
C LEU A 155 1.67 -23.59 8.24
N THR A 156 2.91 -23.22 8.03
CA THR A 156 3.91 -23.02 9.09
C THR A 156 4.54 -21.63 8.98
N LYS A 157 4.77 -20.97 10.11
CA LYS A 157 5.55 -19.76 10.14
C LYS A 157 7.03 -20.11 9.99
N VAL A 158 7.72 -19.40 9.11
CA VAL A 158 9.17 -19.56 8.93
C VAL A 158 9.88 -18.68 9.94
N ASN A 159 10.66 -19.30 10.81
CA ASN A 159 11.36 -18.58 11.88
C ASN A 159 12.64 -17.90 11.37
N ASP A 160 13.38 -18.58 10.51
CA ASP A 160 14.58 -18.03 9.89
C ASP A 160 14.23 -17.32 8.58
N LYS A 161 13.91 -16.03 8.69
CA LYS A 161 13.58 -15.19 7.54
C LYS A 161 14.80 -14.92 6.66
N GLU A 162 15.99 -14.86 7.24
CA GLU A 162 17.21 -14.48 6.55
C GLU A 162 17.57 -15.50 5.45
N VAL A 163 17.37 -16.78 5.71
CA VAL A 163 17.56 -17.82 4.68
C VAL A 163 16.68 -17.54 3.46
N ILE A 164 15.43 -17.14 3.67
CA ILE A 164 14.52 -16.83 2.57
C ILE A 164 14.94 -15.54 1.87
N PHE A 165 15.28 -14.50 2.61
CA PHE A 165 15.75 -13.23 2.02
C PHE A 165 16.99 -13.42 1.15
N ASN A 166 17.93 -14.24 1.59
CA ASN A 166 19.16 -14.53 0.85
C ASN A 166 18.91 -15.35 -0.42
N ASN A 167 17.92 -16.25 -0.40
CA ASN A 167 17.60 -17.10 -1.55
C ASN A 167 16.75 -16.36 -2.63
N PHE A 168 16.06 -15.29 -2.26
CA PHE A 168 15.18 -14.56 -3.18
C PHE A 168 15.53 -13.08 -3.21
N LYS A 169 16.39 -12.68 -4.15
CA LYS A 169 16.83 -11.26 -4.31
C LYS A 169 15.69 -10.26 -4.39
N ASN A 170 14.56 -10.63 -4.98
CA ASN A 170 13.38 -9.77 -5.07
C ASN A 170 12.68 -9.52 -3.73
N LEU A 171 13.04 -10.25 -2.67
CA LEU A 171 12.58 -10.01 -1.30
C LEU A 171 13.43 -8.99 -0.54
N GLU A 172 14.66 -8.72 -0.97
CA GLU A 172 15.56 -7.80 -0.27
C GLU A 172 14.91 -6.44 0.00
N LYS A 173 14.19 -5.91 -0.97
CA LYS A 173 13.42 -4.66 -0.85
C LYS A 173 12.39 -4.65 0.28
N TYR A 174 11.99 -5.81 0.78
CA TYR A 174 11.02 -5.95 1.87
C TYR A 174 11.67 -6.14 3.24
N ARG A 175 13.01 -6.30 3.33
CA ARG A 175 13.74 -6.56 4.57
C ARG A 175 13.48 -5.50 5.65
N GLN A 176 13.36 -4.24 5.24
CA GLN A 176 13.06 -3.10 6.13
C GLN A 176 11.62 -3.08 6.68
N TYR A 177 10.75 -3.99 6.23
CA TYR A 177 9.36 -4.04 6.65
C TYR A 177 9.11 -5.24 7.55
N GLU A 178 8.16 -5.09 8.50
CA GLU A 178 7.73 -6.19 9.37
C GLU A 178 6.86 -7.20 8.60
N ILE A 179 7.52 -8.04 7.81
CA ILE A 179 6.87 -9.11 7.08
C ILE A 179 7.00 -10.42 7.87
N ASP A 180 5.89 -11.13 8.03
CA ASP A 180 5.89 -12.51 8.46
C ASP A 180 6.06 -13.43 7.26
N MET A 181 7.05 -14.33 7.33
CA MET A 181 7.24 -15.36 6.31
C MET A 181 6.51 -16.64 6.71
N TRP A 182 5.78 -17.22 5.76
CA TRP A 182 5.02 -18.44 5.95
C TRP A 182 5.29 -19.42 4.81
N SER A 183 5.24 -20.70 5.12
CA SER A 183 5.31 -21.79 4.15
C SER A 183 3.99 -22.54 4.18
N TYR A 184 3.40 -22.74 3.02
CA TYR A 184 2.25 -23.63 2.84
C TYR A 184 2.67 -24.81 1.97
N THR A 185 2.55 -26.01 2.51
CA THR A 185 2.90 -27.27 1.83
C THR A 185 1.67 -28.11 1.60
N PHE A 186 1.48 -28.57 0.37
CA PHE A 186 0.42 -29.45 -0.03
C PHE A 186 0.90 -30.39 -1.15
N ALA A 187 0.71 -31.70 -0.99
CA ALA A 187 0.99 -32.73 -2.01
C ALA A 187 2.34 -32.52 -2.74
N ASN A 188 3.43 -32.35 -2.01
CA ASN A 188 4.79 -32.08 -2.50
C ASN A 188 5.02 -30.69 -3.15
N GLU A 189 3.99 -29.85 -3.22
CA GLU A 189 4.14 -28.44 -3.63
C GLU A 189 4.32 -27.57 -2.39
N THR A 190 5.30 -26.66 -2.42
CA THR A 190 5.55 -25.70 -1.34
C THR A 190 5.50 -24.29 -1.87
N ILE A 191 4.72 -23.46 -1.18
CA ILE A 191 4.55 -22.03 -1.49
C ILE A 191 5.08 -21.24 -0.31
N LEU A 192 5.94 -20.28 -0.59
CA LEU A 192 6.39 -19.28 0.37
C LEU A 192 5.58 -18.02 0.24
N LEU A 193 5.22 -17.42 1.38
CA LEU A 193 4.37 -16.24 1.47
C LEU A 193 5.00 -15.20 2.38
N GLY A 194 5.18 -14.00 1.86
CA GLY A 194 5.44 -12.81 2.67
C GLY A 194 4.13 -12.10 2.99
N VAL A 195 3.76 -12.02 4.26
CA VAL A 195 2.47 -11.46 4.68
C VAL A 195 2.64 -10.39 5.73
N ILE A 196 1.72 -9.43 5.75
CA ILE A 196 1.57 -8.46 6.83
C ILE A 196 0.21 -8.63 7.50
N ASN A 197 0.19 -8.38 8.82
CA ASN A 197 -1.04 -8.38 9.59
C ASN A 197 -1.76 -7.05 9.41
N ARG A 198 -3.09 -7.10 9.24
CA ARG A 198 -3.96 -5.94 9.14
C ARG A 198 -5.12 -6.06 10.12
N VAL A 199 -5.46 -4.94 10.73
CA VAL A 199 -6.63 -4.83 11.59
C VAL A 199 -7.50 -3.72 11.03
N HIS A 200 -8.75 -4.05 10.73
CA HIS A 200 -9.74 -3.12 10.21
C HIS A 200 -10.80 -2.89 11.27
N PHE A 201 -11.21 -1.64 11.42
CA PHE A 201 -12.34 -1.28 12.27
C PHE A 201 -13.48 -0.81 11.37
N LYS A 202 -14.58 -1.55 11.38
CA LYS A 202 -15.81 -1.19 10.65
C LYS A 202 -16.89 -0.82 11.65
N LYS A 203 -17.60 0.27 11.37
CA LYS A 203 -18.83 0.60 12.08
C LYS A 203 -20.01 0.03 11.31
N LEU A 204 -20.83 -0.77 11.97
CA LEU A 204 -22.11 -1.26 11.46
C LEU A 204 -23.19 -0.76 12.43
N GLY A 205 -23.75 0.39 12.13
CA GLY A 205 -24.61 1.10 13.09
C GLY A 205 -23.84 1.45 14.36
N PHE A 206 -24.32 0.99 15.52
CA PHE A 206 -23.68 1.16 16.83
C PHE A 206 -22.54 0.16 17.10
N LEU A 207 -22.45 -0.91 16.32
CA LEU A 207 -21.43 -1.94 16.49
C LEU A 207 -20.10 -1.53 15.86
N LYS A 208 -19.00 -1.66 16.63
CA LYS A 208 -17.63 -1.54 16.12
C LYS A 208 -17.06 -2.94 15.90
N LEU A 209 -16.94 -3.36 14.66
CA LEU A 209 -16.36 -4.64 14.31
C LEU A 209 -14.84 -4.48 14.13
N LYS A 210 -14.08 -5.36 14.80
CA LYS A 210 -12.64 -5.49 14.62
C LYS A 210 -12.36 -6.70 13.75
N LEU A 211 -11.97 -6.46 12.51
CA LEU A 211 -11.65 -7.51 11.55
C LEU A 211 -10.13 -7.65 11.43
N ARG A 212 -9.64 -8.89 11.54
CA ARG A 212 -8.23 -9.22 11.34
C ARG A 212 -8.07 -9.83 9.96
N SER A 213 -7.10 -9.36 9.20
CA SER A 213 -6.76 -9.96 7.92
C SER A 213 -5.24 -10.11 7.78
N LYS A 214 -4.84 -10.98 6.87
CA LYS A 214 -3.46 -11.07 6.41
C LYS A 214 -3.41 -10.64 4.95
N ARG A 215 -2.47 -9.77 4.63
CA ARG A 215 -2.24 -9.36 3.26
C ARG A 215 -0.99 -10.03 2.74
N VAL A 216 -1.14 -10.76 1.66
CA VAL A 216 -0.02 -11.37 0.94
C VAL A 216 0.63 -10.27 0.08
N LEU A 217 1.90 -10.02 0.33
CA LEU A 217 2.70 -9.03 -0.40
C LEU A 217 3.65 -9.68 -1.38
N TRP A 218 4.04 -10.91 -1.11
CA TRP A 218 4.99 -11.65 -1.92
C TRP A 218 4.71 -13.15 -1.85
N THR A 219 5.01 -13.82 -2.94
CA THR A 219 5.04 -15.27 -3.05
C THR A 219 6.12 -15.71 -4.04
N ASN A 220 6.67 -16.89 -3.85
CA ASN A 220 7.57 -17.49 -4.82
C ASN A 220 6.83 -18.09 -6.02
N ASN A 221 5.50 -18.30 -5.92
CA ASN A 221 4.68 -18.87 -6.99
C ASN A 221 3.25 -18.32 -6.93
N GLU A 222 2.91 -17.43 -7.86
CA GLU A 222 1.59 -16.76 -7.92
C GLU A 222 0.48 -17.73 -8.33
N ASP A 223 0.74 -18.65 -9.26
CA ASP A 223 -0.28 -19.58 -9.76
C ASP A 223 -0.71 -20.56 -8.67
N LEU A 224 0.25 -21.11 -7.95
CA LEU A 224 -0.03 -21.97 -6.80
C LEU A 224 -0.72 -21.21 -5.67
N LEU A 225 -0.32 -19.94 -5.42
CA LEU A 225 -1.00 -19.10 -4.46
C LEU A 225 -2.47 -18.94 -4.81
N LEU A 226 -2.80 -18.63 -6.06
CA LEU A 226 -4.18 -18.47 -6.51
C LEU A 226 -4.96 -19.79 -6.41
N LYS A 227 -4.35 -20.90 -6.84
CA LYS A 227 -4.91 -22.26 -6.77
C LYS A 227 -5.31 -22.64 -5.34
N TYR A 228 -4.46 -22.33 -4.35
CA TYR A 228 -4.65 -22.74 -2.95
C TYR A 228 -5.11 -21.63 -2.02
N SER A 229 -5.41 -20.46 -2.54
CA SER A 229 -5.69 -19.26 -1.75
C SER A 229 -6.79 -19.42 -0.69
N ASN A 230 -7.86 -20.15 -1.01
CA ASN A 230 -8.96 -20.41 -0.07
C ASN A 230 -8.52 -21.34 1.07
N ASN A 231 -7.71 -22.37 0.77
CA ASN A 231 -7.19 -23.28 1.78
C ASN A 231 -6.18 -22.58 2.69
N ILE A 232 -5.34 -21.72 2.11
CA ILE A 232 -4.40 -20.86 2.86
C ILE A 232 -5.18 -19.91 3.78
N SER A 233 -6.24 -19.27 3.27
CA SER A 233 -7.10 -18.40 4.06
C SER A 233 -7.77 -19.16 5.23
N PHE A 234 -8.26 -20.37 4.97
CA PHE A 234 -8.83 -21.24 5.99
C PHE A 234 -7.81 -21.61 7.08
N LYS A 235 -6.58 -21.99 6.71
CA LYS A 235 -5.51 -22.28 7.66
C LYS A 235 -5.14 -21.05 8.50
N PHE A 236 -5.04 -19.87 7.91
CA PHE A 236 -4.82 -18.63 8.68
C PHE A 236 -5.98 -18.32 9.63
N SER A 237 -7.22 -18.63 9.24
CA SER A 237 -8.38 -18.46 10.12
C SER A 237 -8.27 -19.36 11.37
N LEU A 238 -7.90 -20.63 11.19
CA LEU A 238 -7.72 -21.56 12.31
C LEU A 238 -6.55 -21.15 13.24
N LEU A 239 -5.40 -20.79 12.66
CA LEU A 239 -4.19 -20.53 13.46
C LEU A 239 -4.20 -19.13 14.12
N ASN A 240 -4.73 -18.13 13.46
CA ASN A 240 -4.56 -16.71 13.84
C ASN A 240 -5.87 -15.95 14.04
N LYS A 241 -7.02 -16.63 14.01
CA LYS A 241 -8.35 -15.98 14.04
C LYS A 241 -8.50 -14.90 12.96
N THR A 242 -7.92 -15.14 11.78
CA THR A 242 -7.96 -14.25 10.62
C THR A 242 -9.30 -14.45 9.90
N GLN A 243 -10.06 -13.38 9.65
CA GLN A 243 -11.35 -13.47 8.97
C GLN A 243 -11.22 -13.64 7.45
N PHE A 244 -10.15 -13.13 6.85
CA PHE A 244 -9.87 -13.27 5.43
C PHE A 244 -8.39 -12.96 5.12
N ILE A 245 -7.91 -13.41 3.97
CA ILE A 245 -6.65 -12.93 3.41
C ILE A 245 -6.93 -12.00 2.22
N THR A 246 -5.99 -11.11 1.91
CA THR A 246 -6.08 -10.26 0.73
C THR A 246 -4.90 -10.49 -0.20
N ILE A 247 -5.20 -10.61 -1.49
CA ILE A 247 -4.23 -10.78 -2.56
C ILE A 247 -4.58 -9.79 -3.67
N ASP A 248 -3.59 -9.06 -4.18
CA ASP A 248 -3.79 -8.22 -5.36
C ASP A 248 -3.55 -9.05 -6.62
N THR A 249 -4.48 -8.99 -7.58
CA THR A 249 -4.42 -9.78 -8.81
C THR A 249 -4.79 -8.95 -10.04
N LYS A 250 -4.49 -9.50 -11.21
CA LYS A 250 -5.06 -9.02 -12.47
C LYS A 250 -6.54 -9.42 -12.57
N LYS A 251 -7.33 -8.69 -13.38
CA LYS A 251 -8.78 -8.87 -13.52
C LYS A 251 -9.23 -10.33 -13.73
N ASN A 252 -8.48 -11.09 -14.49
CA ASN A 252 -8.88 -12.44 -14.91
C ASN A 252 -8.51 -13.53 -13.90
N ASN A 253 -7.80 -13.19 -12.81
CA ASN A 253 -7.27 -14.13 -11.85
C ASN A 253 -8.04 -14.03 -10.52
N LYS A 254 -9.35 -14.29 -10.56
CA LYS A 254 -10.18 -14.26 -9.36
C LYS A 254 -10.16 -15.61 -8.65
N PRO A 255 -9.70 -15.69 -7.37
CA PRO A 255 -9.85 -16.86 -6.55
C PRO A 255 -11.32 -17.27 -6.35
N PHE A 256 -11.57 -18.53 -6.08
CA PHE A 256 -12.92 -19.07 -6.11
C PHE A 256 -13.88 -18.38 -5.12
N PHE A 257 -13.67 -18.50 -3.83
CA PHE A 257 -14.48 -17.82 -2.81
C PHE A 257 -13.84 -16.48 -2.44
N SER A 258 -13.96 -15.50 -3.31
CA SER A 258 -13.40 -14.17 -3.06
C SER A 258 -14.34 -13.04 -3.44
N ILE A 259 -14.24 -11.95 -2.67
CA ILE A 259 -14.84 -10.67 -3.02
C ILE A 259 -13.78 -9.83 -3.71
N GLN A 260 -14.01 -9.47 -4.96
CA GLN A 260 -13.10 -8.67 -5.72
C GLN A 260 -13.42 -7.19 -5.59
N LEU A 261 -12.48 -6.41 -5.07
CA LEU A 261 -12.57 -4.95 -5.00
C LEU A 261 -11.69 -4.35 -6.09
N LYS A 262 -12.29 -3.44 -6.84
CA LYS A 262 -11.56 -2.63 -7.81
C LYS A 262 -10.73 -1.59 -7.07
N ASN A 263 -9.41 -1.63 -7.26
CA ASN A 263 -8.49 -0.66 -6.71
C ASN A 263 -7.96 0.22 -7.85
N GLN A 264 -8.12 1.52 -7.71
CA GLN A 264 -7.71 2.49 -8.72
C GLN A 264 -6.62 3.38 -8.13
N PHE A 265 -5.57 3.62 -8.89
CA PHE A 265 -4.51 4.52 -8.50
C PHE A 265 -3.96 5.27 -9.72
N MET A 266 -3.24 6.36 -9.48
CA MET A 266 -2.60 7.13 -10.52
C MET A 266 -1.08 7.05 -10.38
N MET A 267 -0.38 7.05 -11.49
CA MET A 267 1.06 6.86 -11.54
C MET A 267 1.72 7.79 -12.58
N TYR A 268 2.89 8.32 -12.21
CA TYR A 268 3.76 9.10 -13.09
C TYR A 268 5.20 8.52 -13.06
N PRO A 269 5.90 8.38 -14.19
CA PRO A 269 5.35 8.57 -15.53
C PRO A 269 4.28 7.51 -15.85
N LYS A 270 3.42 7.82 -16.82
CA LYS A 270 2.44 6.85 -17.32
C LYS A 270 3.21 5.73 -18.02
N LEU A 271 3.37 4.60 -17.38
CA LEU A 271 3.92 3.41 -17.99
C LEU A 271 2.81 2.70 -18.77
N HIS A 272 3.06 2.42 -20.06
CA HIS A 272 2.08 1.75 -20.92
C HIS A 272 1.94 0.24 -20.66
N THR A 273 2.57 -0.27 -19.63
CA THR A 273 2.68 -1.69 -19.34
C THR A 273 2.09 -2.07 -17.99
N LYS A 274 1.74 -3.34 -17.87
CA LYS A 274 1.17 -3.95 -16.67
C LYS A 274 2.16 -3.83 -15.50
N VAL A 275 1.93 -2.88 -14.62
CA VAL A 275 2.69 -2.78 -13.38
C VAL A 275 2.40 -4.01 -12.52
N PRO A 276 3.41 -4.71 -12.01
CA PRO A 276 3.20 -5.78 -11.06
C PRO A 276 2.41 -5.29 -9.87
N THR A 277 1.38 -6.02 -9.52
CA THR A 277 0.41 -5.64 -8.50
C THR A 277 0.87 -5.93 -7.09
N VAL A 278 2.00 -6.61 -6.93
CA VAL A 278 2.51 -7.07 -5.63
C VAL A 278 3.54 -6.08 -5.10
N GLY A 279 3.28 -5.51 -3.95
CA GLY A 279 4.22 -4.66 -3.21
C GLY A 279 3.92 -3.16 -3.19
N SER A 280 2.99 -2.67 -4.00
CA SER A 280 2.71 -1.23 -4.13
C SER A 280 2.02 -0.60 -2.91
N GLU A 281 1.59 -1.37 -1.91
CA GLU A 281 0.64 -0.89 -0.93
C GLU A 281 1.00 -1.16 0.53
N PHE A 282 2.29 -1.03 0.89
CA PHE A 282 2.66 -1.09 2.32
C PHE A 282 1.91 -0.07 3.18
N PHE A 283 1.35 0.95 2.57
CA PHE A 283 0.86 2.13 3.27
C PHE A 283 -0.61 2.51 3.02
N SER A 284 -1.33 1.80 2.15
CA SER A 284 -2.76 2.09 2.02
C SER A 284 -3.52 1.53 3.23
N ASN A 285 -3.79 2.38 4.20
CA ASN A 285 -4.61 2.06 5.38
C ASN A 285 -6.12 2.23 5.13
N ASN A 286 -6.55 2.37 3.88
CA ASN A 286 -7.93 2.64 3.57
C ASN A 286 -8.60 1.40 2.98
N LEU A 287 -9.18 0.62 3.85
CA LEU A 287 -10.41 -0.14 3.63
C LEU A 287 -11.46 0.32 4.62
#